data_6da41cc1b289e9aac916dc2d5ce46a83
#
_entry.id   6da41cc1b289e9aac916dc2d5ce46a83
#
_cell.length_a   1.000
_cell.length_b   1.000
_cell.length_c   1.000
_cell.angle_alpha   90.00
_cell.angle_beta   90.00
_cell.angle_gamma   90.00
#
_symmetry.space_group_name_H-M   'P 1'
#
loop_
_entity.id
_entity.type
_entity.pdbx_description
1 polymer ?
#
loop_
_entity_poly.entity_id
_entity_poly.type
_entity_poly.pdbx_seq_one_letter_code
_entity_poly.pdbx_strand_id
1 'polypeptide(L)'
;IQYIAWCCDSPLGTMYHESIFNPVNTVFEFDKINQLEFQGMGANVLHLPLCSESDRVEKLLREADDLEKYDCDISFVGSMYNKDSYDEVYDRLPEYIRGYFDAGMKLQMNIYGEYMLDELLDSHTVYELNRHFTLAKSDRSFSDISHVFSTTVLGFKIAQMERKMMLATLSKKFDVTLYTDDESILMPRVNNRGLVDYWNEAPKVFNRSRINLNFTI
;
A
#
# COMPACT_ATOMS: atom_id res chain seq x y z
N ILE A 1 33.39 1.21 0.82
CA ILE A 1 32.51 0.71 1.91
C ILE A 1 31.35 0.00 1.23
N GLN A 2 31.09 -1.22 1.62
CA GLN A 2 29.92 -1.97 1.16
C GLN A 2 28.66 -1.39 1.85
N TYR A 3 27.57 -1.26 1.09
CA TYR A 3 26.28 -0.82 1.60
C TYR A 3 25.26 -1.95 1.43
N ILE A 4 24.51 -2.22 2.49
CA ILE A 4 23.45 -3.24 2.51
C ILE A 4 22.15 -2.58 2.97
N ALA A 5 21.07 -2.78 2.22
CA ALA A 5 19.73 -2.33 2.57
C ALA A 5 18.74 -3.50 2.48
N TRP A 6 17.68 -3.43 3.27
CA TRP A 6 16.54 -4.33 3.19
C TRP A 6 15.26 -3.50 3.08
N CYS A 7 14.52 -3.70 2.00
CA CYS A 7 13.27 -3.00 1.73
C CYS A 7 12.11 -3.76 2.36
N CYS A 8 11.26 -3.02 3.06
CA CYS A 8 10.05 -3.54 3.70
C CYS A 8 8.77 -2.97 3.07
N ASP A 9 8.92 -2.13 2.04
CA ASP A 9 7.83 -1.57 1.23
C ASP A 9 8.08 -1.90 -0.25
N SER A 10 7.00 -2.16 -1.00
CA SER A 10 7.07 -2.43 -2.44
C SER A 10 5.82 -1.84 -3.13
N PRO A 11 5.98 -1.07 -4.21
CA PRO A 11 7.25 -0.54 -4.71
C PRO A 11 7.80 0.61 -3.85
N LEU A 12 9.10 0.61 -3.60
CA LEU A 12 9.77 1.68 -2.87
C LEU A 12 10.34 2.72 -3.84
N GLY A 13 9.75 3.90 -3.92
CA GLY A 13 10.13 4.95 -4.89
C GLY A 13 11.60 5.37 -4.83
N THR A 14 12.27 5.24 -3.68
CA THR A 14 13.70 5.54 -3.53
C THR A 14 14.62 4.54 -4.25
N MET A 15 14.13 3.37 -4.64
CA MET A 15 14.87 2.41 -5.45
C MET A 15 15.03 2.87 -6.91
N TYR A 16 14.13 3.72 -7.41
CA TYR A 16 14.17 4.25 -8.78
C TYR A 16 15.18 5.40 -8.93
N HIS A 17 16.41 5.19 -8.45
CA HIS A 17 17.50 6.15 -8.49
C HIS A 17 18.78 5.46 -8.95
N GLU A 18 19.60 6.15 -9.77
CA GLU A 18 20.85 5.61 -10.36
C GLU A 18 21.81 4.98 -9.35
N SER A 19 21.74 5.39 -8.08
CA SER A 19 22.61 4.81 -7.04
C SER A 19 22.38 3.31 -6.82
N ILE A 20 21.22 2.76 -7.22
CA ILE A 20 20.96 1.32 -7.08
C ILE A 20 21.94 0.46 -7.89
N PHE A 21 22.48 1.02 -8.98
CA PHE A 21 23.47 0.35 -9.84
C PHE A 21 24.91 0.42 -9.33
N ASN A 22 25.13 1.08 -8.18
CA ASN A 22 26.48 1.15 -7.63
C ASN A 22 26.94 -0.25 -7.19
N PRO A 23 28.10 -0.75 -7.63
CA PRO A 23 28.55 -2.11 -7.35
C PRO A 23 28.86 -2.40 -5.88
N VAL A 24 28.92 -1.37 -5.02
CA VAL A 24 29.06 -1.56 -3.57
C VAL A 24 27.73 -1.77 -2.86
N ASN A 25 26.61 -1.58 -3.55
CA ASN A 25 25.27 -1.73 -2.99
C ASN A 25 24.78 -3.17 -3.15
N THR A 26 24.20 -3.71 -2.10
CA THR A 26 23.40 -4.93 -2.12
C THR A 26 22.05 -4.60 -1.47
N VAL A 27 20.95 -4.76 -2.21
CA VAL A 27 19.61 -4.48 -1.72
C VAL A 27 18.85 -5.79 -1.61
N PHE A 28 18.21 -6.01 -0.46
CA PHE A 28 17.28 -7.11 -0.26
C PHE A 28 15.85 -6.59 -0.44
N GLU A 29 15.08 -7.27 -1.28
CA GLU A 29 13.71 -6.94 -1.61
C GLU A 29 12.80 -8.15 -1.31
N PHE A 30 11.68 -7.92 -0.62
CA PHE A 30 10.76 -8.99 -0.27
C PHE A 30 9.78 -9.33 -1.41
N ASP A 31 9.46 -8.35 -2.26
CA ASP A 31 8.64 -8.55 -3.44
C ASP A 31 9.48 -9.18 -4.56
N LYS A 32 9.06 -10.38 -4.96
CA LYS A 32 9.77 -11.16 -5.97
C LYS A 32 9.71 -10.52 -7.36
N ILE A 33 8.62 -9.85 -7.70
CA ILE A 33 8.44 -9.20 -9.00
C ILE A 33 9.36 -7.99 -9.09
N ASN A 34 9.33 -7.13 -8.08
CA ASN A 34 10.20 -5.96 -7.98
C ASN A 34 11.68 -6.34 -7.96
N GLN A 35 12.03 -7.40 -7.23
CA GLN A 35 13.40 -7.94 -7.24
C GLN A 35 13.86 -8.32 -8.65
N LEU A 36 13.03 -9.03 -9.41
CA LEU A 36 13.35 -9.45 -10.78
C LEU A 36 13.45 -8.26 -11.73
N GLU A 37 12.60 -7.24 -11.57
CA GLU A 37 12.65 -6.00 -12.34
C GLU A 37 14.01 -5.31 -12.20
N PHE A 38 14.41 -4.99 -10.96
CA PHE A 38 15.68 -4.30 -10.70
C PHE A 38 16.90 -5.14 -11.06
N GLN A 39 16.84 -6.46 -10.86
CA GLN A 39 17.91 -7.37 -11.30
C GLN A 39 18.01 -7.38 -12.83
N GLY A 40 16.90 -7.35 -13.56
CA GLY A 40 16.84 -7.24 -15.02
C GLY A 40 17.46 -5.93 -15.53
N MET A 41 17.38 -4.85 -14.75
CA MET A 41 18.03 -3.56 -15.03
C MET A 41 19.54 -3.57 -14.71
N GLY A 42 20.08 -4.63 -14.10
CA GLY A 42 21.49 -4.77 -13.73
C GLY A 42 21.85 -4.33 -12.30
N ALA A 43 20.86 -4.07 -11.45
CA ALA A 43 21.10 -3.77 -10.04
C ALA A 43 21.37 -5.05 -9.23
N ASN A 44 22.20 -4.94 -8.17
CA ASN A 44 22.46 -6.05 -7.25
C ASN A 44 21.35 -6.14 -6.20
N VAL A 45 20.21 -6.69 -6.61
CA VAL A 45 19.01 -6.86 -5.77
C VAL A 45 18.73 -8.34 -5.58
N LEU A 46 18.60 -8.77 -4.33
CA LEU A 46 18.38 -10.14 -3.92
C LEU A 46 17.01 -10.28 -3.22
N HIS A 47 16.35 -11.41 -3.41
CA HIS A 47 15.08 -11.68 -2.75
C HIS A 47 15.33 -12.11 -1.29
N LEU A 48 14.68 -11.40 -0.35
CA LEU A 48 14.64 -11.77 1.06
C LEU A 48 13.24 -11.48 1.61
N PRO A 49 12.44 -12.52 1.91
CA PRO A 49 11.10 -12.34 2.46
C PRO A 49 11.10 -11.58 3.78
N LEU A 50 10.00 -10.90 4.06
CA LEU A 50 9.75 -10.33 5.38
C LEU A 50 9.65 -11.46 6.41
N CYS A 51 10.08 -11.17 7.63
CA CYS A 51 10.01 -12.09 8.75
C CYS A 51 9.25 -11.46 9.93
N SER A 52 8.78 -12.30 10.84
CA SER A 52 8.17 -11.86 12.09
C SER A 52 9.03 -12.26 13.29
N GLU A 53 8.92 -11.48 14.36
CA GLU A 53 9.61 -11.71 15.62
C GLU A 53 8.74 -12.59 16.54
N SER A 54 8.66 -13.90 16.20
CA SER A 54 7.76 -14.85 16.85
C SER A 54 7.95 -14.92 18.36
N ASP A 55 9.19 -15.01 18.84
CA ASP A 55 9.49 -15.16 20.27
C ASP A 55 8.98 -13.97 21.10
N ARG A 56 9.14 -12.76 20.58
CA ARG A 56 8.62 -11.55 21.22
C ARG A 56 7.09 -11.56 21.24
N VAL A 57 6.46 -11.89 20.12
CA VAL A 57 5.00 -11.94 20.02
C VAL A 57 4.43 -13.00 20.95
N GLU A 58 5.00 -14.20 20.99
CA GLU A 58 4.56 -15.25 21.91
C GLU A 58 4.69 -14.82 23.38
N LYS A 59 5.79 -14.17 23.75
CA LYS A 59 5.98 -13.63 25.10
C LYS A 59 4.92 -12.59 25.42
N LEU A 60 4.71 -11.61 24.50
CA LEU A 60 3.71 -10.56 24.66
C LEU A 60 2.31 -11.14 24.91
N LEU A 61 1.90 -12.13 24.11
CA LEU A 61 0.59 -12.74 24.22
C LEU A 61 0.42 -13.57 25.50
N ARG A 62 1.48 -14.21 25.97
CA ARG A 62 1.47 -14.99 27.23
C ARG A 62 1.34 -14.09 28.47
N GLU A 63 1.95 -12.91 28.43
CA GLU A 63 1.96 -11.95 29.55
C GLU A 63 0.76 -10.97 29.53
N ALA A 64 -0.04 -10.98 28.48
CA ALA A 64 -1.18 -10.10 28.34
C ALA A 64 -2.36 -10.54 29.20
N ASP A 65 -2.98 -9.61 29.91
CA ASP A 65 -4.17 -9.77 30.73
C ASP A 65 -5.43 -9.11 30.16
N ASP A 66 -5.29 -8.49 28.97
CA ASP A 66 -6.31 -7.66 28.33
C ASP A 66 -6.75 -8.16 26.94
N LEU A 67 -6.46 -9.42 26.62
CA LEU A 67 -6.69 -9.97 25.28
C LEU A 67 -8.17 -9.93 24.84
N GLU A 68 -9.11 -10.14 25.76
CA GLU A 68 -10.54 -10.21 25.45
C GLU A 68 -11.10 -8.90 24.86
N LYS A 69 -10.47 -7.76 25.15
CA LYS A 69 -10.90 -6.48 24.57
C LYS A 69 -10.75 -6.40 23.05
N TYR A 70 -9.94 -7.31 22.47
CA TYR A 70 -9.68 -7.37 21.03
C TYR A 70 -10.53 -8.42 20.29
N ASP A 71 -11.42 -9.11 20.99
CA ASP A 71 -12.27 -10.15 20.38
C ASP A 71 -13.18 -9.53 19.30
N CYS A 72 -13.12 -10.12 18.10
CA CYS A 72 -14.00 -9.81 16.97
C CYS A 72 -14.01 -10.93 15.93
N ASP A 73 -14.98 -10.94 15.04
CA ASP A 73 -15.00 -11.90 13.95
C ASP A 73 -13.93 -11.55 12.92
N ILE A 74 -13.89 -10.30 12.49
CA ILE A 74 -13.00 -9.82 11.43
C ILE A 74 -12.32 -8.54 11.88
N SER A 75 -10.99 -8.48 11.76
CA SER A 75 -10.24 -7.23 11.97
C SER A 75 -9.54 -6.74 10.71
N PHE A 76 -9.38 -5.44 10.62
CA PHE A 76 -8.44 -4.78 9.75
C PHE A 76 -7.63 -3.75 10.54
N VAL A 77 -6.30 -3.87 10.49
CA VAL A 77 -5.36 -2.93 11.11
C VAL A 77 -4.57 -2.26 9.99
N GLY A 78 -4.74 -0.97 9.81
CA GLY A 78 -4.01 -0.24 8.78
C GLY A 78 -4.65 1.08 8.36
N SER A 79 -3.93 1.82 7.52
CA SER A 79 -4.42 3.06 6.92
C SER A 79 -5.62 2.81 6.02
N MET A 80 -6.52 3.77 5.98
CA MET A 80 -7.64 3.77 5.03
C MET A 80 -7.39 4.70 3.83
N TYR A 81 -6.20 5.29 3.73
CA TYR A 81 -5.81 6.21 2.65
C TYR A 81 -6.83 7.33 2.37
N ASN A 82 -7.45 7.89 3.42
CA ASN A 82 -8.48 8.92 3.26
C ASN A 82 -7.94 10.26 2.74
N LYS A 83 -6.65 10.48 2.85
CA LYS A 83 -5.94 11.61 2.24
C LYS A 83 -5.01 11.05 1.18
N ASP A 84 -5.59 10.46 0.14
CA ASP A 84 -4.80 9.92 -0.96
C ASP A 84 -4.41 11.01 -1.96
N SER A 85 -3.33 10.73 -2.68
CA SER A 85 -2.76 11.65 -3.65
C SER A 85 -3.70 11.94 -4.83
N TYR A 86 -4.62 11.03 -5.16
CA TYR A 86 -5.58 11.23 -6.24
C TYR A 86 -6.58 12.33 -5.91
N ASP A 87 -7.13 12.32 -4.69
CA ASP A 87 -8.06 13.36 -4.24
C ASP A 87 -7.38 14.74 -4.21
N GLU A 88 -6.09 14.80 -3.85
CA GLU A 88 -5.31 16.05 -3.86
C GLU A 88 -5.08 16.65 -5.25
N VAL A 89 -4.96 15.78 -6.26
CA VAL A 89 -4.71 16.24 -7.64
C VAL A 89 -5.96 16.32 -8.50
N TYR A 90 -7.09 15.79 -8.02
CA TYR A 90 -8.34 15.60 -8.78
C TYR A 90 -8.79 16.87 -9.53
N ASP A 91 -8.87 18.01 -8.84
CA ASP A 91 -9.34 19.25 -9.43
C ASP A 91 -8.38 19.85 -10.46
N ARG A 92 -7.12 19.43 -10.44
CA ARG A 92 -6.08 19.86 -11.39
C ARG A 92 -6.04 19.02 -12.66
N LEU A 93 -6.65 17.84 -12.63
CA LEU A 93 -6.74 16.96 -13.80
C LEU A 93 -7.79 17.49 -14.79
N PRO A 94 -7.54 17.42 -16.10
CA PRO A 94 -8.55 17.64 -17.11
C PRO A 94 -9.77 16.73 -16.91
N GLU A 95 -10.96 17.22 -17.20
CA GLU A 95 -12.22 16.48 -16.96
C GLU A 95 -12.23 15.11 -17.63
N TYR A 96 -11.74 15.01 -18.85
CA TYR A 96 -11.69 13.73 -19.57
C TYR A 96 -10.68 12.74 -18.94
N ILE A 97 -9.54 13.22 -18.41
CA ILE A 97 -8.57 12.39 -17.68
C ILE A 97 -9.17 11.88 -16.37
N ARG A 98 -9.90 12.72 -15.64
CA ARG A 98 -10.64 12.29 -14.43
C ARG A 98 -11.59 11.15 -14.76
N GLY A 99 -12.46 11.33 -15.75
CA GLY A 99 -13.40 10.30 -16.18
C GLY A 99 -12.72 9.02 -16.64
N TYR A 100 -11.60 9.13 -17.32
CA TYR A 100 -10.79 8.00 -17.77
C TYR A 100 -10.20 7.22 -16.60
N PHE A 101 -9.54 7.90 -15.65
CA PHE A 101 -9.00 7.27 -14.46
C PHE A 101 -10.08 6.68 -13.55
N ASP A 102 -11.18 7.39 -13.33
CA ASP A 102 -12.30 6.88 -12.54
C ASP A 102 -12.88 5.59 -13.13
N ALA A 103 -12.99 5.50 -14.44
CA ALA A 103 -13.45 4.28 -15.12
C ALA A 103 -12.41 3.16 -15.02
N GLY A 104 -11.13 3.46 -15.23
CA GLY A 104 -10.03 2.50 -15.12
C GLY A 104 -9.89 1.92 -13.72
N MET A 105 -9.94 2.76 -12.69
CA MET A 105 -9.89 2.30 -11.30
C MET A 105 -11.08 1.40 -10.94
N LYS A 106 -12.30 1.73 -11.40
CA LYS A 106 -13.47 0.87 -11.22
C LYS A 106 -13.33 -0.47 -11.94
N LEU A 107 -12.66 -0.48 -13.10
CA LEU A 107 -12.38 -1.72 -13.81
C LEU A 107 -11.36 -2.56 -13.05
N GLN A 108 -10.24 -1.96 -12.59
CA GLN A 108 -9.22 -2.65 -11.80
C GLN A 108 -9.81 -3.33 -10.56
N MET A 109 -10.76 -2.72 -9.87
CA MET A 109 -11.44 -3.32 -8.72
C MET A 109 -12.18 -4.64 -9.02
N ASN A 110 -12.39 -4.99 -10.28
CA ASN A 110 -13.00 -6.24 -10.72
C ASN A 110 -11.99 -7.23 -11.32
N ILE A 111 -10.72 -6.85 -11.40
CA ILE A 111 -9.65 -7.67 -11.96
C ILE A 111 -8.66 -8.00 -10.86
N TYR A 112 -8.52 -9.28 -10.54
CA TYR A 112 -7.59 -9.78 -9.54
C TYR A 112 -6.47 -10.57 -10.19
N GLY A 113 -5.26 -10.40 -9.67
CA GLY A 113 -4.07 -11.10 -10.16
C GLY A 113 -3.35 -10.42 -11.34
N GLU A 114 -3.85 -9.25 -11.78
CA GLU A 114 -3.20 -8.43 -12.81
C GLU A 114 -3.34 -6.95 -12.48
N TYR A 115 -2.26 -6.20 -12.64
CA TYR A 115 -2.21 -4.76 -12.40
C TYR A 115 -2.32 -4.02 -13.73
N MET A 116 -3.49 -3.46 -14.03
CA MET A 116 -3.75 -2.83 -15.32
C MET A 116 -3.62 -1.32 -15.33
N LEU A 117 -3.26 -0.68 -14.21
CA LEU A 117 -3.18 0.78 -14.14
C LEU A 117 -2.09 1.35 -15.05
N ASP A 118 -1.03 0.59 -15.28
CA ASP A 118 0.03 0.98 -16.22
C ASP A 118 -0.51 1.19 -17.64
N GLU A 119 -1.49 0.38 -18.04
CA GLU A 119 -2.15 0.47 -19.35
C GLU A 119 -2.96 1.77 -19.52
N LEU A 120 -3.39 2.40 -18.41
CA LEU A 120 -4.09 3.69 -18.45
C LEU A 120 -3.15 4.86 -18.77
N LEU A 121 -1.84 4.65 -18.64
CA LEU A 121 -0.83 5.69 -18.76
C LEU A 121 -0.15 5.62 -20.13
N ASP A 122 -0.96 5.63 -21.18
CA ASP A 122 -0.49 5.72 -22.55
C ASP A 122 0.25 7.04 -22.85
N SER A 123 0.89 7.13 -24.00
CA SER A 123 1.69 8.31 -24.35
C SER A 123 0.89 9.61 -24.39
N HIS A 124 -0.40 9.57 -24.72
CA HIS A 124 -1.28 10.74 -24.70
C HIS A 124 -1.59 11.19 -23.27
N THR A 125 -1.96 10.23 -22.42
CA THR A 125 -2.24 10.50 -21.00
C THR A 125 -1.00 11.04 -20.29
N VAL A 126 0.17 10.45 -20.51
CA VAL A 126 1.45 10.92 -19.96
C VAL A 126 1.79 12.33 -20.45
N TYR A 127 1.56 12.63 -21.74
CA TYR A 127 1.75 13.97 -22.28
C TYR A 127 0.87 15.00 -21.57
N GLU A 128 -0.42 14.70 -21.39
CA GLU A 128 -1.34 15.61 -20.69
C GLU A 128 -0.97 15.77 -19.22
N LEU A 129 -0.59 14.70 -18.53
CA LEU A 129 -0.13 14.79 -17.14
C LEU A 129 1.09 15.71 -17.00
N ASN A 130 2.07 15.61 -17.89
CA ASN A 130 3.26 16.48 -17.89
C ASN A 130 2.95 17.95 -18.15
N ARG A 131 1.80 18.27 -18.76
CA ARG A 131 1.35 19.67 -18.93
C ARG A 131 0.77 20.27 -17.64
N HIS A 132 0.24 19.45 -16.77
CA HIS A 132 -0.46 19.90 -15.56
C HIS A 132 0.36 19.68 -14.29
N PHE A 133 1.32 18.77 -14.31
CA PHE A 133 2.11 18.40 -13.15
C PHE A 133 3.61 18.40 -13.46
N THR A 134 4.38 18.85 -12.49
CA THR A 134 5.83 18.74 -12.53
C THR A 134 6.26 17.79 -11.41
N LEU A 135 6.91 16.70 -11.76
CA LEU A 135 7.41 15.74 -10.80
C LEU A 135 8.66 16.31 -10.10
N ALA A 136 8.55 16.53 -8.81
CA ALA A 136 9.69 16.90 -7.97
C ALA A 136 10.54 15.64 -7.68
N LYS A 137 11.61 15.47 -8.45
CA LYS A 137 12.54 14.34 -8.32
C LYS A 137 13.99 14.79 -8.40
N SER A 138 14.90 13.96 -7.89
CA SER A 138 16.34 14.12 -8.12
C SER A 138 16.66 13.99 -9.62
N ASP A 139 17.65 14.72 -10.10
CA ASP A 139 18.16 14.61 -11.49
C ASP A 139 18.65 13.19 -11.82
N ARG A 140 18.99 12.41 -10.80
CA ARG A 140 19.45 11.02 -10.92
C ARG A 140 18.34 9.98 -10.71
N SER A 141 17.10 10.42 -10.47
CA SER A 141 15.94 9.52 -10.40
C SER A 141 15.47 9.19 -11.81
N PHE A 142 15.28 7.89 -12.09
CA PHE A 142 14.69 7.43 -13.34
C PHE A 142 13.18 7.15 -13.23
N SER A 143 12.56 7.39 -12.07
CA SER A 143 11.10 7.42 -11.95
C SER A 143 10.53 8.55 -12.79
N ASP A 144 9.42 8.32 -13.46
CA ASP A 144 8.70 9.30 -14.26
C ASP A 144 7.27 9.53 -13.76
N ILE A 145 6.54 10.41 -14.43
CA ILE A 145 5.17 10.75 -14.04
C ILE A 145 4.21 9.56 -14.19
N SER A 146 4.46 8.68 -15.16
CA SER A 146 3.70 7.47 -15.39
C SER A 146 3.80 6.55 -14.18
N HIS A 147 5.03 6.24 -13.77
CA HIS A 147 5.28 5.41 -12.60
C HIS A 147 4.64 5.98 -11.31
N VAL A 148 4.78 7.28 -11.06
CA VAL A 148 4.19 7.91 -9.87
C VAL A 148 2.66 7.87 -9.90
N PHE A 149 2.06 8.12 -11.06
CA PHE A 149 0.60 8.05 -11.17
C PHE A 149 0.08 6.63 -11.02
N SER A 150 0.70 5.65 -11.65
CA SER A 150 0.33 4.25 -11.53
C SER A 150 0.42 3.76 -10.08
N THR A 151 1.60 3.83 -9.48
CA THR A 151 1.89 3.19 -8.19
C THR A 151 1.37 3.98 -6.99
N THR A 152 1.49 5.30 -7.02
CA THR A 152 1.18 6.15 -5.85
C THR A 152 -0.19 6.80 -5.96
N VAL A 153 -0.49 7.47 -7.10
CA VAL A 153 -1.72 8.27 -7.20
C VAL A 153 -2.94 7.36 -7.36
N LEU A 154 -2.94 6.51 -8.38
CA LEU A 154 -4.05 5.60 -8.68
C LEU A 154 -4.04 4.37 -7.77
N GLY A 155 -2.86 3.82 -7.46
CA GLY A 155 -2.72 2.65 -6.60
C GLY A 155 -3.28 2.87 -5.21
N PHE A 156 -2.93 3.97 -4.54
CA PHE A 156 -3.48 4.29 -3.21
C PHE A 156 -4.99 4.57 -3.25
N LYS A 157 -5.48 5.19 -4.33
CA LYS A 157 -6.93 5.39 -4.50
C LYS A 157 -7.68 4.08 -4.62
N ILE A 158 -7.19 3.14 -5.39
CA ILE A 158 -7.79 1.81 -5.51
C ILE A 158 -7.75 1.08 -4.18
N ALA A 159 -6.61 1.08 -3.48
CA ALA A 159 -6.51 0.47 -2.15
C ALA A 159 -7.52 1.07 -1.17
N GLN A 160 -7.76 2.40 -1.21
CA GLN A 160 -8.81 3.05 -0.44
C GLN A 160 -10.20 2.51 -0.81
N MET A 161 -10.50 2.46 -2.11
CA MET A 161 -11.80 2.01 -2.62
C MET A 161 -12.08 0.56 -2.24
N GLU A 162 -11.10 -0.34 -2.41
CA GLU A 162 -11.21 -1.75 -2.05
C GLU A 162 -11.41 -1.94 -0.55
N ARG A 163 -10.62 -1.29 0.28
CA ARG A 163 -10.75 -1.35 1.75
C ARG A 163 -12.14 -0.92 2.20
N LYS A 164 -12.63 0.21 1.70
CA LYS A 164 -13.99 0.71 2.01
C LYS A 164 -15.06 -0.27 1.55
N MET A 165 -14.97 -0.77 0.32
CA MET A 165 -15.95 -1.70 -0.25
C MET A 165 -16.00 -3.02 0.52
N MET A 166 -14.83 -3.62 0.81
CA MET A 166 -14.75 -4.91 1.49
C MET A 166 -15.23 -4.81 2.94
N LEU A 167 -14.77 -3.83 3.70
CA LEU A 167 -15.23 -3.62 5.09
C LEU A 167 -16.75 -3.37 5.14
N ALA A 168 -17.28 -2.52 4.25
CA ALA A 168 -18.71 -2.27 4.17
C ALA A 168 -19.52 -3.52 3.77
N THR A 169 -18.96 -4.38 2.94
CA THR A 169 -19.63 -5.61 2.51
C THR A 169 -19.63 -6.66 3.63
N LEU A 170 -18.49 -6.88 4.26
CA LEU A 170 -18.35 -7.87 5.33
C LEU A 170 -19.15 -7.49 6.58
N SER A 171 -19.19 -6.20 6.93
CA SER A 171 -19.94 -5.71 8.09
C SER A 171 -21.47 -5.89 8.00
N LYS A 172 -21.99 -6.29 6.84
CA LYS A 172 -23.42 -6.65 6.71
C LYS A 172 -23.76 -7.97 7.40
N LYS A 173 -22.75 -8.85 7.60
CA LYS A 173 -22.94 -10.22 8.08
C LYS A 173 -22.09 -10.59 9.30
N PHE A 174 -20.99 -9.86 9.51
CA PHE A 174 -19.99 -10.18 10.54
C PHE A 174 -19.72 -8.97 11.43
N ASP A 175 -19.21 -9.22 12.61
CA ASP A 175 -18.62 -8.20 13.47
C ASP A 175 -17.26 -7.80 12.90
N VAL A 176 -17.17 -6.60 12.34
CA VAL A 176 -15.97 -6.06 11.70
C VAL A 176 -15.41 -4.92 12.54
N THR A 177 -14.19 -5.11 13.01
CA THR A 177 -13.45 -4.10 13.76
C THR A 177 -12.32 -3.52 12.90
N LEU A 178 -12.30 -2.20 12.83
CA LEU A 178 -11.29 -1.41 12.12
C LEU A 178 -10.37 -0.74 13.15
N TYR A 179 -9.07 -0.84 12.91
CA TYR A 179 -8.05 -0.12 13.65
C TYR A 179 -7.26 0.75 12.68
N THR A 180 -7.50 2.06 12.72
CA THR A 180 -6.90 3.04 11.82
C THR A 180 -6.68 4.36 12.54
N ASP A 181 -5.74 5.15 12.03
CA ASP A 181 -5.47 6.51 12.48
C ASP A 181 -6.53 7.54 12.04
N ASP A 182 -7.45 7.14 11.18
CA ASP A 182 -8.47 8.02 10.64
C ASP A 182 -9.81 7.88 11.37
N GLU A 183 -10.03 8.75 12.34
CA GLU A 183 -11.28 8.82 13.10
C GLU A 183 -12.45 9.36 12.27
N SER A 184 -12.19 10.00 11.12
CA SER A 184 -13.24 10.58 10.27
C SER A 184 -14.01 9.54 9.45
N ILE A 185 -13.54 8.29 9.44
CA ILE A 185 -14.20 7.20 8.71
C ILE A 185 -15.47 6.77 9.39
N LEU A 186 -16.59 7.19 8.81
CA LEU A 186 -17.91 6.79 9.24
C LEU A 186 -18.41 5.63 8.37
N MET A 187 -18.31 4.41 8.91
CA MET A 187 -18.90 3.21 8.31
C MET A 187 -19.91 2.63 9.31
N PRO A 188 -21.22 2.80 9.10
CA PRO A 188 -22.24 2.59 10.15
C PRO A 188 -22.26 1.22 10.83
N ARG A 189 -21.64 0.21 10.22
CA ARG A 189 -21.61 -1.17 10.74
C ARG A 189 -20.19 -1.67 11.04
N VAL A 190 -19.20 -0.83 10.89
CA VAL A 190 -17.81 -1.13 11.20
C VAL A 190 -17.46 -0.47 12.52
N ASN A 191 -16.96 -1.26 13.45
CA ASN A 191 -16.53 -0.75 14.75
C ASN A 191 -15.12 -0.16 14.63
N ASN A 192 -15.01 1.15 14.41
CA ASN A 192 -13.71 1.84 14.39
C ASN A 192 -13.23 2.09 15.83
N ARG A 193 -12.13 1.45 16.20
CA ARG A 193 -11.51 1.55 17.54
C ARG A 193 -10.29 2.48 17.58
N GLY A 194 -10.00 3.18 16.49
CA GLY A 194 -8.84 4.07 16.40
C GLY A 194 -7.53 3.33 16.19
N LEU A 195 -6.42 4.04 16.36
CA LEU A 195 -5.08 3.50 16.19
C LEU A 195 -4.72 2.53 17.33
N VAL A 196 -4.02 1.48 16.99
CA VAL A 196 -3.37 0.58 17.97
C VAL A 196 -1.85 0.67 17.85
N ASP A 197 -1.16 0.49 18.97
CA ASP A 197 0.29 0.40 18.96
C ASP A 197 0.77 -0.82 18.17
N TYR A 198 1.63 -0.58 17.19
CA TYR A 198 2.13 -1.62 16.30
C TYR A 198 2.84 -2.76 17.03
N TRP A 199 3.63 -2.43 18.07
CA TRP A 199 4.48 -3.39 18.78
C TRP A 199 3.75 -4.17 19.86
N ASN A 200 2.84 -3.50 20.59
CA ASN A 200 2.26 -4.03 21.81
C ASN A 200 0.77 -4.39 21.70
N GLU A 201 0.05 -3.82 20.74
CA GLU A 201 -1.39 -4.03 20.61
C GLU A 201 -1.77 -4.75 19.31
N ALA A 202 -1.19 -4.42 18.16
CA ALA A 202 -1.54 -5.06 16.90
C ALA A 202 -1.38 -6.61 16.94
N PRO A 203 -0.33 -7.19 17.58
CA PRO A 203 -0.25 -8.64 17.74
C PRO A 203 -1.40 -9.24 18.55
N LYS A 204 -1.94 -8.51 19.54
CA LYS A 204 -3.10 -8.93 20.34
C LYS A 204 -4.37 -8.93 19.47
N VAL A 205 -4.56 -7.89 18.64
CA VAL A 205 -5.65 -7.83 17.65
C VAL A 205 -5.59 -9.05 16.74
N PHE A 206 -4.42 -9.32 16.15
CA PHE A 206 -4.24 -10.46 15.23
C PHE A 206 -4.49 -11.79 15.89
N ASN A 207 -4.13 -11.95 17.16
CA ASN A 207 -4.36 -13.17 17.91
C ASN A 207 -5.85 -13.39 18.24
N ARG A 208 -6.60 -12.33 18.51
CA ARG A 208 -7.98 -12.40 19.03
C ARG A 208 -9.06 -12.29 17.95
N SER A 209 -8.70 -11.87 16.75
CA SER A 209 -9.60 -11.85 15.61
C SER A 209 -9.68 -13.25 14.98
N ARG A 210 -10.85 -13.68 14.59
CA ARG A 210 -11.03 -14.96 13.87
C ARG A 210 -10.45 -14.90 12.46
N ILE A 211 -10.56 -13.71 11.82
CA ILE A 211 -10.00 -13.44 10.50
C ILE A 211 -9.32 -12.06 10.54
N ASN A 212 -8.08 -12.01 10.11
CA ASN A 212 -7.35 -10.76 9.91
C ASN A 212 -7.33 -10.44 8.42
N LEU A 213 -7.88 -9.29 8.04
CA LEU A 213 -7.83 -8.83 6.66
C LEU A 213 -6.48 -8.17 6.37
N ASN A 214 -5.96 -8.43 5.18
CA ASN A 214 -4.83 -7.72 4.62
C ASN A 214 -5.19 -7.31 3.20
N PHE A 215 -5.05 -6.01 2.89
CA PHE A 215 -5.24 -5.45 1.56
C PHE A 215 -3.92 -4.83 1.14
N THR A 216 -3.32 -5.43 0.14
CA THR A 216 -2.12 -4.88 -0.52
C THR A 216 -2.54 -3.85 -1.57
N ILE A 217 -1.61 -2.95 -1.88
CA ILE A 217 -1.75 -2.01 -2.99
C ILE A 217 -1.35 -2.75 -4.26
#